data_3f8e650c998ec0aee34382dadeb35436
#
_entry.id   3f8e650c998ec0aee34382dadeb35436
#
_cell.length_a   1.000
_cell.length_b   1.000
_cell.length_c   1.000
_cell.angle_alpha   90.00
_cell.angle_beta   90.00
_cell.angle_gamma   90.00
#
_symmetry.space_group_name_H-M   'P 1'
#
loop_
_entity.id
_entity.type
_entity.pdbx_description
1 polymer ?
#
loop_
_entity_poly.entity_id
_entity_poly.type
_entity_poly.pdbx_seq_one_letter_code
_entity_poly.pdbx_strand_id
1 'polypeptide(L)'
;MDNNLYAEHMATLCRRYDTILEACGFETLNVFSGAPRLQFLDDNPYPFRVNPHFKALVPVTDNPHSWVIYQRGRKPKLLFYRPVDFWHYVPPVPQAFWSGFYDIELLGKPSDAKAFLSADSAAFIGESDSLRDWPLGSDNPELLINRLHWARAYKTPYEIACLREANRIAMAGHRAAEQAFRSGASEFEINQAYLGAAGQGEHRMPYGNIVALNAHAAILHYNHLSTERLPESELRTFLIDAGADCHGYCSDITRTYAYADNAFAQLVAAMDEKQLELVDGLKPGLPYPALHRQCHLKVGELLAQFGVIKTSPEGAVESGLTRPFMPHGLGHFLGLQVHDVGGHQSGPDGGTTPPPAQYPFLRSSRTIEENQVFTIEPGLYFIDSLLEELKASPLATEVHWEKVEAFRPYGGVRIEDNIVVHAAGNENLSREGSVPTGFNKVTETTVTPSN
;
A
#
# COMPACT_ATOMS: atom_id res chain seq x y z
N MET A 1 -14.02 -13.97 -8.74
CA MET A 1 -14.69 -13.05 -7.78
C MET A 1 -16.16 -13.37 -7.72
N ASP A 2 -16.75 -13.39 -6.52
CA ASP A 2 -18.18 -13.64 -6.34
C ASP A 2 -19.00 -12.42 -6.79
N ASN A 3 -19.95 -12.62 -7.72
CA ASN A 3 -20.82 -11.57 -8.24
C ASN A 3 -21.67 -10.91 -7.13
N ASN A 4 -22.06 -11.67 -6.09
CA ASN A 4 -22.81 -11.14 -4.96
C ASN A 4 -21.98 -10.15 -4.14
N LEU A 5 -20.70 -10.45 -3.93
CA LEU A 5 -19.79 -9.59 -3.18
C LEU A 5 -19.60 -8.23 -3.84
N TYR A 6 -19.50 -8.21 -5.18
CA TYR A 6 -19.41 -6.96 -5.93
C TYR A 6 -20.75 -6.20 -5.96
N ALA A 7 -21.88 -6.90 -6.01
CA ALA A 7 -23.20 -6.26 -5.92
C ALA A 7 -23.39 -5.52 -4.59
N GLU A 8 -23.01 -6.12 -3.46
CA GLU A 8 -23.05 -5.51 -2.13
C GLU A 8 -22.10 -4.30 -2.03
N HIS A 9 -20.92 -4.43 -2.62
CA HIS A 9 -19.96 -3.33 -2.71
C HIS A 9 -20.55 -2.14 -3.46
N MET A 10 -21.10 -2.35 -4.66
CA MET A 10 -21.72 -1.29 -5.46
C MET A 10 -22.90 -0.63 -4.73
N ALA A 11 -23.76 -1.42 -4.08
CA ALA A 11 -24.84 -0.88 -3.27
C ALA A 11 -24.32 0.00 -2.11
N THR A 12 -23.19 -0.39 -1.50
CA THR A 12 -22.55 0.39 -0.43
C THR A 12 -21.91 1.66 -0.97
N LEU A 13 -21.20 1.58 -2.10
CA LEU A 13 -20.61 2.75 -2.75
C LEU A 13 -21.69 3.75 -3.15
N CYS A 14 -22.75 3.31 -3.82
CA CYS A 14 -23.85 4.21 -4.24
C CYS A 14 -24.43 4.97 -3.04
N ARG A 15 -24.75 4.28 -1.93
CA ARG A 15 -25.24 4.95 -0.71
C ARG A 15 -24.24 5.96 -0.16
N ARG A 16 -22.93 5.63 -0.10
CA ARG A 16 -21.88 6.55 0.36
C ARG A 16 -21.79 7.79 -0.54
N TYR A 17 -21.76 7.59 -1.86
CA TYR A 17 -21.65 8.68 -2.82
C TYR A 17 -22.91 9.56 -2.84
N ASP A 18 -24.12 8.98 -2.76
CA ASP A 18 -25.36 9.74 -2.63
C ASP A 18 -25.35 10.66 -1.40
N THR A 19 -24.98 10.11 -0.24
CA THR A 19 -24.89 10.89 1.02
C THR A 19 -23.84 11.99 0.94
N ILE A 20 -22.67 11.69 0.36
CA ILE A 20 -21.54 12.64 0.27
C ILE A 20 -21.88 13.77 -0.71
N LEU A 21 -22.40 13.43 -1.89
CA LEU A 21 -22.80 14.43 -2.91
C LEU A 21 -23.91 15.35 -2.40
N GLU A 22 -24.94 14.80 -1.73
CA GLU A 22 -25.99 15.56 -1.09
C GLU A 22 -25.43 16.57 -0.10
N ALA A 23 -24.57 16.11 0.80
CA ALA A 23 -23.96 16.95 1.82
C ALA A 23 -23.02 18.04 1.24
N CYS A 24 -22.50 17.83 0.02
CA CYS A 24 -21.68 18.80 -0.70
C CYS A 24 -22.48 19.67 -1.69
N GLY A 25 -23.78 19.42 -1.87
CA GLY A 25 -24.65 20.19 -2.78
C GLY A 25 -24.48 19.85 -4.26
N PHE A 26 -24.01 18.65 -4.57
CA PHE A 26 -23.85 18.17 -5.94
C PHE A 26 -24.87 17.07 -6.29
N GLU A 27 -25.34 17.07 -7.54
CA GLU A 27 -26.18 15.98 -8.08
C GLU A 27 -25.37 14.99 -8.91
N THR A 28 -24.26 15.44 -9.50
CA THR A 28 -23.44 14.63 -10.41
C THR A 28 -21.97 14.71 -10.02
N LEU A 29 -21.27 13.59 -10.17
CA LEU A 29 -19.82 13.49 -10.03
C LEU A 29 -19.24 12.95 -11.34
N ASN A 30 -18.37 13.72 -11.97
CA ASN A 30 -17.57 13.37 -13.13
C ASN A 30 -16.17 12.95 -12.68
N VAL A 31 -15.78 11.70 -12.87
CA VAL A 31 -14.44 11.21 -12.50
C VAL A 31 -13.67 10.78 -13.73
N PHE A 32 -12.53 11.41 -13.95
CA PHE A 32 -11.65 11.15 -15.10
C PHE A 32 -10.58 10.12 -14.74
N SER A 33 -10.35 9.12 -15.59
CA SER A 33 -9.29 8.12 -15.38
C SER A 33 -7.88 8.70 -15.48
N GLY A 34 -7.72 9.83 -16.17
CA GLY A 34 -6.44 10.45 -16.49
C GLY A 34 -6.06 10.28 -17.96
N ALA A 35 -4.98 10.92 -18.34
CA ALA A 35 -4.39 10.85 -19.68
C ALA A 35 -2.88 10.55 -19.59
N PRO A 36 -2.29 9.82 -20.56
CA PRO A 36 -0.85 9.65 -20.64
C PRO A 36 -0.15 11.02 -20.79
N ARG A 37 0.99 11.19 -20.11
CA ARG A 37 1.84 12.37 -20.22
C ARG A 37 3.11 12.00 -20.96
N LEU A 38 3.44 12.74 -22.03
CA LEU A 38 4.69 12.55 -22.76
C LEU A 38 5.88 13.03 -21.91
N GLN A 39 7.00 12.38 -22.08
CA GLN A 39 8.29 12.83 -21.55
C GLN A 39 8.71 14.15 -22.21
N PHE A 40 9.57 14.90 -21.54
CA PHE A 40 10.00 16.19 -22.08
C PHE A 40 10.71 16.04 -23.42
N LEU A 41 10.15 16.69 -24.47
CA LEU A 41 10.65 16.65 -25.86
C LEU A 41 10.76 15.23 -26.45
N ASP A 42 9.89 14.30 -26.02
CA ASP A 42 9.86 12.92 -26.46
C ASP A 42 8.41 12.53 -26.86
N ASP A 43 8.26 11.53 -27.72
CA ASP A 43 6.99 10.93 -28.09
C ASP A 43 6.62 9.71 -27.22
N ASN A 44 7.53 9.29 -26.31
CA ASN A 44 7.25 8.25 -25.31
C ASN A 44 6.53 8.80 -24.10
N PRO A 45 5.46 8.16 -23.61
CA PRO A 45 4.79 8.56 -22.39
C PRO A 45 5.54 8.07 -21.14
N TYR A 46 5.35 8.78 -20.02
CA TYR A 46 5.57 8.18 -18.71
C TYR A 46 4.61 7.01 -18.48
N PRO A 47 4.95 6.03 -17.61
CA PRO A 47 4.03 4.96 -17.23
C PRO A 47 2.71 5.55 -16.73
N PHE A 48 1.60 5.18 -17.39
CA PHE A 48 0.27 5.67 -17.04
C PHE A 48 -0.25 4.98 -15.78
N ARG A 49 -0.85 5.75 -14.89
CA ARG A 49 -1.55 5.29 -13.69
C ARG A 49 -2.95 5.89 -13.65
N VAL A 50 -3.94 5.03 -13.52
CA VAL A 50 -5.34 5.46 -13.42
C VAL A 50 -5.58 6.19 -12.09
N ASN A 51 -6.35 7.29 -12.15
CA ASN A 51 -6.80 8.05 -10.99
C ASN A 51 -7.42 7.12 -9.92
N PRO A 52 -6.97 7.18 -8.65
CA PRO A 52 -7.51 6.34 -7.57
C PRO A 52 -9.01 6.50 -7.34
N HIS A 53 -9.59 7.70 -7.54
CA HIS A 53 -11.05 7.91 -7.43
C HIS A 53 -11.82 7.23 -8.57
N PHE A 54 -11.22 7.12 -9.76
CA PHE A 54 -11.79 6.33 -10.85
C PHE A 54 -11.78 4.83 -10.50
N LYS A 55 -10.63 4.31 -10.01
CA LYS A 55 -10.52 2.93 -9.56
C LYS A 55 -11.47 2.59 -8.41
N ALA A 56 -11.77 3.56 -7.54
CA ALA A 56 -12.74 3.38 -6.45
C ALA A 56 -14.16 3.10 -6.95
N LEU A 57 -14.51 3.61 -8.13
CA LEU A 57 -15.84 3.42 -8.74
C LEU A 57 -15.89 2.22 -9.68
N VAL A 58 -14.83 1.93 -10.42
CA VAL A 58 -14.79 0.85 -11.41
C VAL A 58 -13.43 0.17 -11.43
N PRO A 59 -13.33 -1.18 -11.42
CA PRO A 59 -12.05 -1.89 -11.37
C PRO A 59 -11.35 -1.95 -12.75
N VAL A 60 -11.18 -0.79 -13.38
CA VAL A 60 -10.43 -0.58 -14.61
C VAL A 60 -9.15 0.16 -14.26
N THR A 61 -7.99 -0.47 -14.43
CA THR A 61 -6.72 -0.01 -13.86
C THR A 61 -5.71 0.50 -14.89
N ASP A 62 -6.01 0.36 -16.19
CA ASP A 62 -5.05 0.61 -17.28
C ASP A 62 -5.65 1.36 -18.49
N ASN A 63 -6.90 1.86 -18.42
CA ASN A 63 -7.54 2.52 -19.55
C ASN A 63 -7.58 4.05 -19.38
N PRO A 64 -6.73 4.81 -20.10
CA PRO A 64 -6.75 6.27 -20.10
C PRO A 64 -8.01 6.83 -20.79
N HIS A 65 -8.24 8.13 -20.64
CA HIS A 65 -9.32 8.89 -21.30
C HIS A 65 -10.74 8.39 -21.03
N SER A 66 -10.91 7.50 -20.06
CA SER A 66 -12.20 6.97 -19.63
C SER A 66 -12.80 7.82 -18.52
N TRP A 67 -14.12 7.74 -18.36
CA TRP A 67 -14.86 8.52 -17.36
C TRP A 67 -15.86 7.65 -16.63
N VAL A 68 -16.05 7.92 -15.34
CA VAL A 68 -17.25 7.50 -14.63
C VAL A 68 -18.07 8.74 -14.32
N ILE A 69 -19.33 8.74 -14.77
CA ILE A 69 -20.33 9.74 -14.44
C ILE A 69 -21.28 9.09 -13.45
N TYR A 70 -21.25 9.57 -12.20
CA TYR A 70 -22.15 9.12 -11.15
C TYR A 70 -23.19 10.20 -10.87
N GLN A 71 -24.46 9.89 -11.08
CA GLN A 71 -25.59 10.74 -10.72
C GLN A 71 -26.35 10.13 -9.55
N ARG A 72 -26.68 10.93 -8.54
CA ARG A 72 -27.37 10.48 -7.32
C ARG A 72 -28.61 9.64 -7.66
N GLY A 73 -28.73 8.49 -6.99
CA GLY A 73 -29.84 7.56 -7.16
C GLY A 73 -29.93 6.88 -8.51
N ARG A 74 -28.91 6.99 -9.37
CA ARG A 74 -28.89 6.35 -10.68
C ARG A 74 -27.74 5.37 -10.82
N LYS A 75 -27.91 4.43 -11.75
CA LYS A 75 -26.85 3.52 -12.18
C LYS A 75 -25.69 4.33 -12.76
N PRO A 76 -24.44 4.09 -12.34
CA PRO A 76 -23.29 4.81 -12.88
C PRO A 76 -23.13 4.60 -14.39
N LYS A 77 -22.68 5.63 -15.11
CA LYS A 77 -22.30 5.54 -16.52
C LYS A 77 -20.79 5.46 -16.63
N LEU A 78 -20.29 4.46 -17.36
CA LEU A 78 -18.88 4.33 -17.74
C LEU A 78 -18.70 4.72 -19.19
N LEU A 79 -17.98 5.81 -19.44
CA LEU A 79 -17.50 6.14 -20.77
C LEU A 79 -16.14 5.45 -20.95
N PHE A 80 -16.14 4.38 -21.73
CA PHE A 80 -14.97 3.52 -21.88
C PHE A 80 -14.22 3.86 -23.17
N TYR A 81 -13.00 4.37 -23.04
CA TYR A 81 -12.20 4.74 -24.20
C TYR A 81 -11.73 3.48 -24.94
N ARG A 82 -12.14 3.39 -26.21
CA ARG A 82 -11.81 2.27 -27.11
C ARG A 82 -11.59 2.81 -28.52
N PRO A 83 -10.40 3.35 -28.80
CA PRO A 83 -10.08 3.93 -30.11
C PRO A 83 -10.08 2.88 -31.22
N VAL A 84 -10.19 3.34 -32.45
CA VAL A 84 -9.79 2.56 -33.61
C VAL A 84 -8.33 2.92 -33.87
N ASP A 85 -7.42 2.03 -33.47
CA ASP A 85 -5.99 2.26 -33.50
C ASP A 85 -5.26 1.01 -34.00
N PHE A 86 -4.17 1.20 -34.71
CA PHE A 86 -3.27 0.13 -35.14
C PHE A 86 -1.87 0.21 -34.50
N TRP A 87 -1.61 1.29 -33.74
CA TRP A 87 -0.36 1.48 -33.02
C TRP A 87 -0.39 0.89 -31.60
N HIS A 88 -1.59 0.87 -30.98
CA HIS A 88 -1.73 0.51 -29.60
C HIS A 88 -2.71 -0.64 -29.43
N TYR A 89 -2.57 -1.35 -28.32
CA TYR A 89 -3.55 -2.35 -27.92
C TYR A 89 -4.92 -1.69 -27.69
N VAL A 90 -5.92 -2.18 -28.43
CA VAL A 90 -7.31 -1.73 -28.27
C VAL A 90 -8.01 -2.67 -27.27
N PRO A 91 -8.42 -2.19 -26.08
CA PRO A 91 -9.05 -3.04 -25.11
C PRO A 91 -10.38 -3.61 -25.63
N PRO A 92 -10.75 -4.86 -25.27
CA PRO A 92 -12.05 -5.41 -25.63
C PRO A 92 -13.20 -4.63 -24.96
N VAL A 93 -14.40 -4.74 -25.51
CA VAL A 93 -15.61 -4.24 -24.84
C VAL A 93 -15.74 -4.92 -23.48
N PRO A 94 -15.93 -4.19 -22.38
CA PRO A 94 -16.00 -4.78 -21.06
C PRO A 94 -17.14 -5.80 -20.91
N GLN A 95 -16.79 -7.04 -20.57
CA GLN A 95 -17.71 -8.15 -20.28
C GLN A 95 -17.37 -8.85 -18.96
N ALA A 96 -16.67 -8.16 -18.08
CA ALA A 96 -16.26 -8.69 -16.79
C ALA A 96 -17.43 -8.71 -15.78
N PHE A 97 -17.24 -9.37 -14.62
CA PHE A 97 -18.23 -9.50 -13.55
C PHE A 97 -18.85 -8.16 -13.10
N TRP A 98 -18.11 -7.08 -13.22
CA TRP A 98 -18.53 -5.74 -12.82
C TRP A 98 -19.34 -4.98 -13.90
N SER A 99 -19.23 -5.36 -15.19
CA SER A 99 -19.76 -4.56 -16.32
C SER A 99 -21.29 -4.33 -16.28
N GLY A 100 -22.03 -5.31 -15.75
CA GLY A 100 -23.48 -5.21 -15.59
C GLY A 100 -23.97 -4.10 -14.62
N PHE A 101 -23.08 -3.55 -13.82
CA PHE A 101 -23.38 -2.49 -12.85
C PHE A 101 -23.25 -1.07 -13.43
N TYR A 102 -22.89 -0.95 -14.71
CA TYR A 102 -22.70 0.33 -15.41
C TYR A 102 -23.51 0.39 -16.70
N ASP A 103 -23.93 1.60 -17.06
CA ASP A 103 -24.34 1.93 -18.42
C ASP A 103 -23.05 2.28 -19.18
N ILE A 104 -22.62 1.39 -20.09
CA ILE A 104 -21.32 1.52 -20.76
C ILE A 104 -21.51 2.14 -22.14
N GLU A 105 -20.82 3.27 -22.37
CA GLU A 105 -20.70 3.93 -23.67
C GLU A 105 -19.25 3.83 -24.16
N LEU A 106 -19.06 3.51 -25.43
CA LEU A 106 -17.73 3.39 -26.03
C LEU A 106 -17.32 4.72 -26.67
N LEU A 107 -16.16 5.23 -26.29
CA LEU A 107 -15.59 6.45 -26.88
C LEU A 107 -14.55 6.08 -27.95
N GLY A 108 -14.76 6.51 -29.21
CA GLY A 108 -13.77 6.36 -30.27
C GLY A 108 -12.64 7.40 -30.18
N LYS A 109 -12.93 8.56 -29.62
CA LYS A 109 -11.98 9.66 -29.38
C LYS A 109 -12.17 10.21 -27.96
N PRO A 110 -11.10 10.73 -27.32
CA PRO A 110 -11.22 11.34 -26.01
C PRO A 110 -12.27 12.47 -25.96
N SER A 111 -12.36 13.28 -27.02
CA SER A 111 -13.32 14.41 -27.14
C SER A 111 -14.79 14.00 -27.13
N ASP A 112 -15.10 12.74 -27.48
CA ASP A 112 -16.49 12.27 -27.55
C ASP A 112 -17.16 12.30 -26.16
N ALA A 113 -16.37 12.24 -25.09
CA ALA A 113 -16.86 12.35 -23.71
C ALA A 113 -17.59 13.67 -23.43
N LYS A 114 -17.25 14.76 -24.13
CA LYS A 114 -17.92 16.09 -23.95
C LYS A 114 -19.44 16.04 -24.09
N ALA A 115 -19.96 15.17 -24.94
CA ALA A 115 -21.39 15.05 -25.19
C ALA A 115 -22.17 14.47 -23.99
N PHE A 116 -21.48 13.84 -23.03
CA PHE A 116 -22.08 13.18 -21.87
C PHE A 116 -21.90 13.98 -20.58
N LEU A 117 -20.99 14.97 -20.57
CA LEU A 117 -20.68 15.77 -19.39
C LEU A 117 -21.61 16.99 -19.30
N SER A 118 -21.92 17.38 -18.06
CA SER A 118 -22.64 18.63 -17.75
C SER A 118 -21.97 19.29 -16.54
N ALA A 119 -21.89 20.60 -16.56
CA ALA A 119 -21.40 21.38 -15.42
C ALA A 119 -22.51 21.69 -14.39
N ASP A 120 -23.78 21.43 -14.72
CA ASP A 120 -24.91 21.78 -13.87
C ASP A 120 -24.98 20.92 -12.64
N SER A 121 -24.84 21.54 -11.45
CA SER A 121 -24.82 20.84 -10.16
C SER A 121 -23.81 19.65 -10.10
N ALA A 122 -22.70 19.77 -10.86
CA ALA A 122 -21.70 18.72 -10.99
C ALA A 122 -20.38 19.08 -10.31
N ALA A 123 -19.72 18.04 -9.79
CA ALA A 123 -18.33 18.08 -9.36
C ALA A 123 -17.47 17.25 -10.33
N PHE A 124 -16.22 17.63 -10.45
CA PHE A 124 -15.20 16.92 -11.20
C PHE A 124 -14.06 16.48 -10.28
N ILE A 125 -13.57 15.25 -10.47
CA ILE A 125 -12.36 14.74 -9.81
C ILE A 125 -11.42 14.19 -10.88
N GLY A 126 -10.20 14.76 -10.94
CA GLY A 126 -9.17 14.35 -11.87
C GLY A 126 -8.17 15.44 -12.20
N GLU A 127 -7.25 15.13 -13.12
CA GLU A 127 -6.30 16.10 -13.67
C GLU A 127 -7.00 16.95 -14.75
N SER A 128 -7.19 18.25 -14.48
CA SER A 128 -7.98 19.17 -15.32
C SER A 128 -7.15 19.93 -16.36
N ASP A 129 -5.83 19.93 -16.31
CA ASP A 129 -4.95 20.76 -17.15
C ASP A 129 -5.23 20.65 -18.65
N SER A 130 -5.52 19.44 -19.15
CA SER A 130 -5.84 19.18 -20.56
C SER A 130 -7.32 19.38 -20.92
N LEU A 131 -8.16 19.75 -19.95
CA LEU A 131 -9.63 19.74 -20.05
C LEU A 131 -10.27 21.13 -19.84
N ARG A 132 -9.50 22.22 -20.05
CA ARG A 132 -9.88 23.60 -19.67
C ARG A 132 -11.24 24.05 -20.17
N ASP A 133 -11.64 23.65 -21.38
CA ASP A 133 -12.90 24.10 -22.02
C ASP A 133 -13.99 23.02 -21.95
N TRP A 134 -13.89 22.11 -20.99
CA TRP A 134 -14.84 21.02 -20.83
C TRP A 134 -15.90 21.38 -19.78
N PRO A 135 -17.16 20.91 -19.93
CA PRO A 135 -18.22 21.17 -18.97
C PRO A 135 -18.10 20.25 -17.75
N LEU A 136 -17.06 20.47 -16.93
CA LEU A 136 -16.68 19.54 -15.84
C LEU A 136 -17.49 19.74 -14.56
N GLY A 137 -17.98 20.96 -14.30
CA GLY A 137 -18.54 21.37 -13.02
C GLY A 137 -17.47 21.95 -12.09
N SER A 138 -17.67 21.83 -10.77
CA SER A 138 -16.71 22.29 -9.76
C SER A 138 -15.47 21.43 -9.78
N ASP A 139 -14.30 22.04 -10.02
CA ASP A 139 -13.02 21.34 -10.18
C ASP A 139 -12.44 20.92 -8.83
N ASN A 140 -12.31 19.63 -8.60
CA ASN A 140 -11.67 19.02 -7.42
C ASN A 140 -12.10 19.65 -6.08
N PRO A 141 -13.43 19.73 -5.76
CA PRO A 141 -13.90 20.44 -4.58
C PRO A 141 -13.37 19.79 -3.30
N GLU A 142 -12.67 20.56 -2.48
CA GLU A 142 -11.94 20.08 -1.30
C GLU A 142 -12.84 19.33 -0.32
N LEU A 143 -14.02 19.86 0.00
CA LEU A 143 -14.96 19.22 0.91
C LEU A 143 -15.41 17.84 0.41
N LEU A 144 -15.68 17.72 -0.89
CA LEU A 144 -16.03 16.43 -1.51
C LEU A 144 -14.88 15.45 -1.43
N ILE A 145 -13.67 15.87 -1.79
CA ILE A 145 -12.46 15.03 -1.72
C ILE A 145 -12.22 14.56 -0.29
N ASN A 146 -12.31 15.45 0.69
CA ASN A 146 -12.13 15.10 2.10
C ASN A 146 -13.12 14.04 2.57
N ARG A 147 -14.40 14.17 2.22
CA ARG A 147 -15.43 13.18 2.58
C ARG A 147 -15.20 11.83 1.90
N LEU A 148 -14.78 11.83 0.64
CA LEU A 148 -14.42 10.61 -0.08
C LEU A 148 -13.19 9.94 0.52
N HIS A 149 -12.14 10.69 0.87
CA HIS A 149 -10.95 10.18 1.53
C HIS A 149 -11.26 9.56 2.91
N TRP A 150 -12.12 10.25 3.69
CA TRP A 150 -12.58 9.71 4.97
C TRP A 150 -13.29 8.36 4.81
N ALA A 151 -14.22 8.28 3.84
CA ALA A 151 -14.99 7.07 3.56
C ALA A 151 -14.15 5.89 3.05
N ARG A 152 -13.07 6.18 2.28
CA ARG A 152 -12.15 5.16 1.75
C ARG A 152 -11.36 4.41 2.83
N ALA A 153 -11.22 4.98 4.02
CA ALA A 153 -10.58 4.28 5.13
C ALA A 153 -11.32 2.98 5.50
N TYR A 154 -12.65 2.93 5.32
CA TYR A 154 -13.51 1.80 5.71
C TYR A 154 -13.79 0.88 4.51
N LYS A 155 -13.08 -0.25 4.46
CA LYS A 155 -13.14 -1.20 3.35
C LYS A 155 -14.43 -2.04 3.39
N THR A 156 -15.02 -2.26 2.22
CA THR A 156 -16.10 -3.23 2.04
C THR A 156 -15.55 -4.66 1.97
N PRO A 157 -16.38 -5.70 2.13
CA PRO A 157 -15.92 -7.09 1.97
C PRO A 157 -15.30 -7.39 0.61
N TYR A 158 -15.77 -6.75 -0.49
CA TYR A 158 -15.14 -6.86 -1.81
C TYR A 158 -13.72 -6.27 -1.83
N GLU A 159 -13.53 -5.09 -1.25
CA GLU A 159 -12.21 -4.44 -1.17
C GLU A 159 -11.23 -5.29 -0.36
N ILE A 160 -11.69 -5.86 0.76
CA ILE A 160 -10.88 -6.79 1.57
C ILE A 160 -10.54 -8.06 0.77
N ALA A 161 -11.47 -8.59 -0.03
CA ALA A 161 -11.19 -9.75 -0.89
C ALA A 161 -10.15 -9.44 -1.97
N CYS A 162 -10.16 -8.23 -2.55
CA CYS A 162 -9.13 -7.78 -3.49
C CYS A 162 -7.76 -7.64 -2.80
N LEU A 163 -7.72 -7.04 -1.61
CA LEU A 163 -6.50 -6.92 -0.81
C LEU A 163 -5.92 -8.29 -0.44
N ARG A 164 -6.78 -9.25 -0.05
CA ARG A 164 -6.36 -10.63 0.27
C ARG A 164 -5.73 -11.31 -0.96
N GLU A 165 -6.34 -11.15 -2.14
CA GLU A 165 -5.79 -11.71 -3.37
C GLU A 165 -4.48 -11.02 -3.78
N ALA A 166 -4.36 -9.70 -3.64
CA ALA A 166 -3.11 -8.98 -3.87
C ALA A 166 -1.99 -9.50 -2.96
N ASN A 167 -2.28 -9.73 -1.67
CA ASN A 167 -1.33 -10.34 -0.73
C ASN A 167 -0.93 -11.76 -1.15
N ARG A 168 -1.89 -12.60 -1.57
CA ARG A 168 -1.60 -13.96 -2.06
C ARG A 168 -0.65 -13.94 -3.27
N ILE A 169 -0.88 -13.03 -4.21
CA ILE A 169 -0.01 -12.84 -5.39
C ILE A 169 1.38 -12.41 -4.95
N ALA A 170 1.49 -11.38 -4.09
CA ALA A 170 2.76 -10.87 -3.59
C ALA A 170 3.55 -11.95 -2.84
N MET A 171 2.91 -12.74 -1.97
CA MET A 171 3.58 -13.80 -1.22
C MET A 171 4.12 -14.94 -2.11
N ALA A 172 3.54 -15.18 -3.29
CA ALA A 172 4.16 -16.07 -4.29
C ALA A 172 5.47 -15.46 -4.82
N GLY A 173 5.49 -14.16 -5.08
CA GLY A 173 6.70 -13.41 -5.45
C GLY A 173 7.77 -13.44 -4.36
N HIS A 174 7.40 -13.20 -3.10
CA HIS A 174 8.33 -13.23 -1.96
C HIS A 174 9.00 -14.59 -1.79
N ARG A 175 8.26 -15.69 -1.93
CA ARG A 175 8.85 -17.07 -1.88
C ARG A 175 9.85 -17.30 -3.01
N ALA A 176 9.55 -16.87 -4.23
CA ALA A 176 10.48 -16.98 -5.36
C ALA A 176 11.74 -16.11 -5.16
N ALA A 177 11.56 -14.91 -4.61
CA ALA A 177 12.65 -14.00 -4.29
C ALA A 177 13.59 -14.59 -3.22
N GLU A 178 13.05 -15.19 -2.14
CA GLU A 178 13.86 -15.86 -1.14
C GLU A 178 14.66 -17.03 -1.73
N GLN A 179 14.03 -17.85 -2.58
CA GLN A 179 14.72 -18.96 -3.26
C GLN A 179 15.88 -18.46 -4.13
N ALA A 180 15.66 -17.38 -4.87
CA ALA A 180 16.68 -16.74 -5.69
C ALA A 180 17.85 -16.22 -4.82
N PHE A 181 17.57 -15.53 -3.71
CA PHE A 181 18.58 -15.10 -2.73
C PHE A 181 19.40 -16.28 -2.21
N ARG A 182 18.75 -17.36 -1.77
CA ARG A 182 19.43 -18.57 -1.27
C ARG A 182 20.32 -19.23 -2.32
N SER A 183 20.05 -19.00 -3.62
CA SER A 183 20.87 -19.47 -4.75
C SER A 183 22.02 -18.53 -5.12
N GLY A 184 22.21 -17.41 -4.39
CA GLY A 184 23.26 -16.43 -4.67
C GLY A 184 22.97 -15.51 -5.85
N ALA A 185 21.67 -15.26 -6.16
CA ALA A 185 21.26 -14.32 -7.19
C ALA A 185 21.57 -12.87 -6.81
N SER A 186 21.78 -12.02 -7.82
CA SER A 186 21.91 -10.57 -7.65
C SER A 186 20.55 -9.93 -7.30
N GLU A 187 20.55 -8.68 -6.83
CA GLU A 187 19.31 -7.93 -6.53
C GLU A 187 18.39 -7.85 -7.76
N PHE A 188 18.97 -7.63 -8.94
CA PHE A 188 18.22 -7.61 -10.20
C PHE A 188 17.57 -8.97 -10.50
N GLU A 189 18.31 -10.08 -10.37
CA GLU A 189 17.80 -11.43 -10.63
C GLU A 189 16.72 -11.82 -9.62
N ILE A 190 16.86 -11.42 -8.35
CA ILE A 190 15.85 -11.62 -7.30
C ILE A 190 14.56 -10.86 -7.66
N ASN A 191 14.68 -9.60 -8.11
CA ASN A 191 13.53 -8.83 -8.58
C ASN A 191 12.83 -9.52 -9.76
N GLN A 192 13.57 -10.05 -10.74
CA GLN A 192 12.99 -10.80 -11.86
C GLN A 192 12.26 -12.07 -11.40
N ALA A 193 12.81 -12.77 -10.40
CA ALA A 193 12.16 -13.95 -9.80
C ALA A 193 10.83 -13.56 -9.14
N TYR A 194 10.81 -12.44 -8.40
CA TYR A 194 9.59 -11.90 -7.80
C TYR A 194 8.53 -11.59 -8.87
N LEU A 195 8.88 -10.78 -9.86
CA LEU A 195 7.96 -10.34 -10.92
C LEU A 195 7.39 -11.54 -11.71
N GLY A 196 8.25 -12.52 -12.02
CA GLY A 196 7.86 -13.75 -12.71
C GLY A 196 6.85 -14.57 -11.93
N ALA A 197 7.05 -14.74 -10.62
CA ALA A 197 6.14 -15.50 -9.76
C ALA A 197 4.85 -14.73 -9.42
N ALA A 198 4.92 -13.41 -9.29
CA ALA A 198 3.74 -12.56 -9.12
C ALA A 198 2.90 -12.46 -10.42
N GLY A 199 3.50 -12.74 -11.59
CA GLY A 199 2.84 -12.63 -12.89
C GLY A 199 2.45 -11.20 -13.27
N GLN A 200 3.17 -10.21 -12.73
CA GLN A 200 2.91 -8.79 -12.95
C GLN A 200 4.23 -8.10 -13.34
N GLY A 201 4.20 -7.30 -14.40
CA GLY A 201 5.33 -6.49 -14.81
C GLY A 201 5.47 -5.22 -13.93
N GLU A 202 6.65 -4.59 -13.92
CA GLU A 202 6.97 -3.40 -13.11
C GLU A 202 5.94 -2.27 -13.26
N HIS A 203 5.41 -2.05 -14.47
CA HIS A 203 4.39 -1.03 -14.73
C HIS A 203 3.04 -1.31 -14.05
N ARG A 204 2.79 -2.54 -13.59
CA ARG A 204 1.57 -2.95 -12.84
C ARG A 204 1.79 -3.04 -11.35
N MET A 205 3.05 -3.09 -10.88
CA MET A 205 3.34 -3.10 -9.45
C MET A 205 2.79 -1.84 -8.78
N PRO A 206 2.27 -1.93 -7.54
CA PRO A 206 1.77 -0.76 -6.81
C PRO A 206 2.88 0.28 -6.59
N TYR A 207 4.11 -0.15 -6.39
CA TYR A 207 5.33 0.66 -6.26
C TYR A 207 6.54 -0.10 -6.81
N GLY A 208 7.67 0.58 -6.96
CA GLY A 208 8.93 -0.07 -7.33
C GLY A 208 9.45 -0.94 -6.20
N ASN A 209 9.73 -2.21 -6.47
CA ASN A 209 10.21 -3.15 -5.48
C ASN A 209 11.54 -2.68 -4.87
N ILE A 210 11.71 -2.82 -3.57
CA ILE A 210 12.97 -2.69 -2.85
C ILE A 210 13.53 -4.10 -2.68
N VAL A 211 14.68 -4.36 -3.28
CA VAL A 211 15.41 -5.63 -3.18
C VAL A 211 16.83 -5.30 -2.78
N ALA A 212 17.17 -5.51 -1.52
CA ALA A 212 18.40 -5.01 -0.92
C ALA A 212 19.20 -6.13 -0.27
N LEU A 213 20.46 -6.27 -0.67
CA LEU A 213 21.41 -7.19 -0.08
C LEU A 213 22.31 -6.46 0.93
N ASN A 214 22.58 -7.09 2.06
CA ASN A 214 23.54 -6.64 3.07
C ASN A 214 23.28 -5.19 3.54
N ALA A 215 24.28 -4.32 3.51
CA ALA A 215 24.18 -2.91 3.92
C ALA A 215 23.16 -2.10 3.14
N HIS A 216 22.78 -2.50 1.92
CA HIS A 216 21.73 -1.85 1.15
C HIS A 216 20.37 -1.88 1.88
N ALA A 217 20.15 -2.86 2.76
CA ALA A 217 18.94 -2.94 3.60
C ALA A 217 18.80 -1.77 4.60
N ALA A 218 19.86 -0.97 4.82
CA ALA A 218 19.80 0.28 5.58
C ALA A 218 19.31 1.48 4.76
N ILE A 219 19.12 1.34 3.44
CA ILE A 219 18.62 2.40 2.55
C ILE A 219 17.12 2.17 2.36
N LEU A 220 16.29 2.93 3.08
CA LEU A 220 14.86 2.65 3.20
C LEU A 220 14.09 2.63 1.86
N HIS A 221 14.51 3.42 0.88
CA HIS A 221 13.93 3.43 -0.47
C HIS A 221 15.00 3.04 -1.52
N TYR A 222 15.65 1.89 -1.30
CA TYR A 222 16.67 1.38 -2.21
C TYR A 222 16.03 0.85 -3.50
N ASN A 223 16.34 1.47 -4.64
CA ASN A 223 15.77 1.15 -5.95
C ASN A 223 16.81 0.89 -7.05
N HIS A 224 18.06 0.61 -6.64
CA HIS A 224 19.17 0.52 -7.61
C HIS A 224 19.23 -0.84 -8.32
N LEU A 225 18.88 -1.93 -7.66
CA LEU A 225 18.87 -3.30 -8.19
C LEU A 225 20.21 -3.70 -8.84
N SER A 226 21.26 -3.88 -8.04
CA SER A 226 22.58 -4.31 -8.54
C SER A 226 22.47 -5.60 -9.39
N THR A 227 23.17 -5.62 -10.53
CA THR A 227 23.28 -6.78 -11.41
C THR A 227 24.44 -7.71 -11.04
N GLU A 228 25.30 -7.29 -10.11
CA GLU A 228 26.44 -8.08 -9.67
C GLU A 228 26.01 -9.09 -8.59
N ARG A 229 26.43 -10.35 -8.79
CA ARG A 229 26.28 -11.39 -7.79
C ARG A 229 27.39 -11.27 -6.75
N LEU A 230 27.04 -11.29 -5.47
CA LEU A 230 28.02 -11.34 -4.39
C LEU A 230 28.61 -12.75 -4.26
N PRO A 231 29.90 -12.88 -3.91
CA PRO A 231 30.46 -14.15 -3.47
C PRO A 231 29.66 -14.70 -2.26
N GLU A 232 29.50 -16.01 -2.16
CA GLU A 232 28.75 -16.64 -1.06
C GLU A 232 29.27 -16.21 0.32
N SER A 233 30.58 -16.03 0.47
CA SER A 233 31.22 -15.56 1.72
C SER A 233 30.83 -14.14 2.13
N GLU A 234 30.27 -13.34 1.21
CA GLU A 234 29.83 -11.97 1.45
C GLU A 234 28.33 -11.84 1.63
N LEU A 235 27.55 -12.89 1.32
CA LEU A 235 26.10 -12.89 1.53
C LEU A 235 25.78 -12.90 3.03
N ARG A 236 24.98 -11.92 3.49
CA ARG A 236 24.58 -11.74 4.90
C ARG A 236 23.09 -11.64 5.07
N THR A 237 22.49 -10.68 4.36
CA THR A 237 21.09 -10.27 4.53
C THR A 237 20.44 -10.07 3.19
N PHE A 238 19.16 -10.39 3.12
CA PHE A 238 18.26 -10.01 2.06
C PHE A 238 17.00 -9.37 2.67
N LEU A 239 16.71 -8.13 2.28
CA LEU A 239 15.47 -7.44 2.56
C LEU A 239 14.73 -7.23 1.25
N ILE A 240 13.48 -7.63 1.21
CA ILE A 240 12.56 -7.34 0.11
C ILE A 240 11.32 -6.64 0.65
N ASP A 241 10.98 -5.52 0.02
CA ASP A 241 9.75 -4.79 0.21
C ASP A 241 9.08 -4.68 -1.16
N ALA A 242 8.00 -5.45 -1.34
CA ALA A 242 7.36 -5.63 -2.63
C ALA A 242 5.89 -6.01 -2.48
N GLY A 243 5.06 -5.40 -3.31
CA GLY A 243 3.62 -5.62 -3.35
C GLY A 243 3.13 -6.16 -4.68
N ALA A 244 1.82 -6.37 -4.77
CA ALA A 244 1.09 -6.72 -5.97
C ALA A 244 -0.24 -5.97 -6.04
N ASP A 245 -0.87 -5.98 -7.20
CA ASP A 245 -2.17 -5.35 -7.45
C ASP A 245 -3.25 -6.41 -7.74
N CYS A 246 -4.44 -6.22 -7.20
CA CYS A 246 -5.63 -6.95 -7.63
C CYS A 246 -6.81 -5.99 -7.77
N HIS A 247 -7.29 -5.79 -8.99
CA HIS A 247 -8.39 -4.87 -9.31
C HIS A 247 -8.18 -3.44 -8.80
N GLY A 248 -6.92 -2.98 -8.74
CA GLY A 248 -6.54 -1.66 -8.26
C GLY A 248 -6.24 -1.58 -6.76
N TYR A 249 -6.45 -2.65 -6.00
CA TYR A 249 -6.10 -2.75 -4.58
C TYR A 249 -4.70 -3.32 -4.41
N CYS A 250 -3.91 -2.67 -3.56
CA CYS A 250 -2.49 -2.95 -3.38
C CYS A 250 -2.23 -3.85 -2.17
N SER A 251 -1.20 -4.68 -2.25
CA SER A 251 -0.51 -5.21 -1.07
C SER A 251 0.82 -4.48 -0.88
N ASP A 252 1.33 -4.52 0.35
CA ASP A 252 2.59 -3.92 0.77
C ASP A 252 3.23 -4.82 1.82
N ILE A 253 4.31 -5.51 1.46
CA ILE A 253 4.87 -6.58 2.28
C ILE A 253 6.39 -6.47 2.32
N THR A 254 6.95 -6.43 3.53
CA THR A 254 8.40 -6.56 3.72
C THR A 254 8.77 -7.84 4.44
N ARG A 255 9.82 -8.48 3.97
CA ARG A 255 10.49 -9.62 4.61
C ARG A 255 12.00 -9.41 4.64
N THR A 256 12.61 -9.84 5.72
CA THR A 256 14.06 -9.87 5.86
C THR A 256 14.53 -11.30 6.16
N TYR A 257 15.58 -11.70 5.49
CA TYR A 257 16.19 -13.03 5.61
C TYR A 257 17.69 -12.92 5.93
N ALA A 258 18.15 -13.67 6.89
CA ALA A 258 19.58 -13.89 7.10
C ALA A 258 20.09 -15.03 6.22
N TYR A 259 21.30 -14.91 5.66
CA TYR A 259 21.89 -15.99 4.86
C TYR A 259 22.37 -17.15 5.73
N ALA A 260 22.97 -16.86 6.88
CA ALA A 260 23.49 -17.83 7.83
C ALA A 260 22.76 -17.77 9.18
N ASP A 261 22.78 -18.87 9.92
CA ASP A 261 22.28 -18.93 11.29
C ASP A 261 23.30 -18.27 12.24
N ASN A 262 22.99 -17.07 12.69
CA ASN A 262 23.85 -16.22 13.52
C ASN A 262 23.03 -15.24 14.35
N ALA A 263 23.69 -14.31 15.05
CA ALA A 263 23.00 -13.30 15.87
C ALA A 263 22.04 -12.42 15.06
N PHE A 264 22.30 -12.17 13.78
CA PHE A 264 21.37 -11.41 12.93
C PHE A 264 20.12 -12.23 12.56
N ALA A 265 20.27 -13.55 12.33
CA ALA A 265 19.11 -14.44 12.14
C ALA A 265 18.19 -14.42 13.37
N GLN A 266 18.79 -14.41 14.59
CA GLN A 266 18.05 -14.29 15.84
C GLN A 266 17.35 -12.92 15.96
N LEU A 267 17.99 -11.83 15.50
CA LEU A 267 17.36 -10.50 15.45
C LEU A 267 16.16 -10.47 14.49
N VAL A 268 16.27 -11.10 13.31
CA VAL A 268 15.17 -11.21 12.35
C VAL A 268 13.99 -11.98 12.97
N ALA A 269 14.25 -13.12 13.61
CA ALA A 269 13.20 -13.90 14.28
C ALA A 269 12.55 -13.12 15.43
N ALA A 270 13.35 -12.43 16.26
CA ALA A 270 12.82 -11.62 17.35
C ALA A 270 12.02 -10.41 16.84
N MET A 271 12.41 -9.80 15.71
CA MET A 271 11.61 -8.73 15.08
C MET A 271 10.27 -9.27 14.57
N ASP A 272 10.24 -10.48 14.00
CA ASP A 272 9.00 -11.12 13.56
C ASP A 272 8.03 -11.35 14.74
N GLU A 273 8.53 -11.80 15.88
CA GLU A 273 7.73 -11.93 17.12
C GLU A 273 7.19 -10.57 17.57
N LYS A 274 8.03 -9.52 17.59
CA LYS A 274 7.59 -8.17 17.97
C LYS A 274 6.58 -7.57 17.01
N GLN A 275 6.69 -7.86 15.73
CA GLN A 275 5.72 -7.46 14.72
C GLN A 275 4.35 -8.10 15.00
N LEU A 276 4.30 -9.40 15.31
CA LEU A 276 3.06 -10.08 15.67
C LEU A 276 2.44 -9.54 16.97
N GLU A 277 3.26 -9.23 17.98
CA GLU A 277 2.78 -8.56 19.21
C GLU A 277 2.12 -7.20 18.90
N LEU A 278 2.65 -6.43 17.93
CA LEU A 278 2.06 -5.16 17.49
C LEU A 278 0.75 -5.38 16.72
N VAL A 279 0.66 -6.42 15.89
CA VAL A 279 -0.59 -6.81 15.21
C VAL A 279 -1.67 -7.16 16.24
N ASP A 280 -1.34 -7.91 17.28
CA ASP A 280 -2.28 -8.25 18.36
C ASP A 280 -2.69 -7.01 19.17
N GLY A 281 -1.82 -6.01 19.21
CA GLY A 281 -2.08 -4.72 19.85
C GLY A 281 -3.01 -3.78 19.08
N LEU A 282 -3.23 -4.04 17.78
CA LEU A 282 -4.07 -3.22 16.91
C LEU A 282 -5.56 -3.45 17.27
N LYS A 283 -6.22 -2.46 17.87
CA LYS A 283 -7.60 -2.60 18.36
C LYS A 283 -8.43 -1.36 18.05
N PRO A 284 -9.73 -1.53 17.73
CA PRO A 284 -10.65 -0.41 17.61
C PRO A 284 -10.63 0.47 18.87
N GLY A 285 -10.63 1.79 18.70
CA GLY A 285 -10.58 2.77 19.77
C GLY A 285 -9.17 3.20 20.20
N LEU A 286 -8.10 2.48 19.77
CA LEU A 286 -6.72 2.88 20.06
C LEU A 286 -6.28 4.00 19.11
N PRO A 287 -5.72 5.12 19.57
CA PRO A 287 -5.05 6.09 18.72
C PRO A 287 -3.81 5.47 18.04
N TYR A 288 -3.67 5.61 16.72
CA TYR A 288 -2.54 5.02 15.99
C TYR A 288 -1.16 5.50 16.50
N PRO A 289 -0.98 6.77 16.92
CA PRO A 289 0.27 7.20 17.56
C PRO A 289 0.63 6.45 18.85
N ALA A 290 -0.36 5.94 19.59
CA ALA A 290 -0.10 5.13 20.78
C ALA A 290 0.47 3.76 20.41
N LEU A 291 -0.02 3.13 19.34
CA LEU A 291 0.54 1.90 18.78
C LEU A 291 1.98 2.12 18.26
N HIS A 292 2.22 3.25 17.59
CA HIS A 292 3.57 3.62 17.15
C HIS A 292 4.55 3.78 18.33
N ARG A 293 4.12 4.38 19.45
CA ARG A 293 4.94 4.43 20.67
C ARG A 293 5.23 3.02 21.21
N GLN A 294 4.27 2.10 21.16
CA GLN A 294 4.50 0.69 21.52
C GLN A 294 5.55 0.05 20.59
N CYS A 295 5.53 0.36 19.31
CA CYS A 295 6.56 -0.10 18.38
C CYS A 295 7.96 0.35 18.79
N HIS A 296 8.15 1.62 19.16
CA HIS A 296 9.43 2.09 19.67
C HIS A 296 9.85 1.37 20.96
N LEU A 297 8.89 1.00 21.82
CA LEU A 297 9.18 0.18 22.99
C LEU A 297 9.70 -1.22 22.58
N LYS A 298 9.06 -1.86 21.58
CA LYS A 298 9.51 -3.14 21.03
C LYS A 298 10.91 -3.05 20.39
N VAL A 299 11.19 -1.97 19.68
CA VAL A 299 12.55 -1.69 19.17
C VAL A 299 13.54 -1.51 20.33
N GLY A 300 13.17 -0.81 21.39
CA GLY A 300 13.99 -0.69 22.61
C GLY A 300 14.26 -2.04 23.28
N GLU A 301 13.25 -2.93 23.38
CA GLU A 301 13.40 -4.30 23.87
C GLU A 301 14.42 -5.08 23.04
N LEU A 302 14.35 -5.00 21.69
CA LEU A 302 15.31 -5.67 20.80
C LEU A 302 16.72 -5.10 20.95
N LEU A 303 16.87 -3.77 20.99
CA LEU A 303 18.17 -3.13 21.19
C LEU A 303 18.83 -3.55 22.51
N ALA A 304 18.05 -3.68 23.60
CA ALA A 304 18.54 -4.17 24.88
C ALA A 304 18.85 -5.66 24.84
N GLN A 305 17.98 -6.49 24.26
CA GLN A 305 18.15 -7.95 24.15
C GLN A 305 19.44 -8.31 23.39
N PHE A 306 19.75 -7.58 22.32
CA PHE A 306 20.97 -7.80 21.52
C PHE A 306 22.18 -7.00 22.02
N GLY A 307 22.05 -6.35 23.17
CA GLY A 307 23.13 -5.64 23.84
C GLY A 307 23.62 -4.40 23.10
N VAL A 308 22.77 -3.77 22.29
CA VAL A 308 23.11 -2.55 21.53
C VAL A 308 23.02 -1.30 22.42
N ILE A 309 22.09 -1.29 23.38
CA ILE A 309 21.91 -0.18 24.33
C ILE A 309 22.18 -0.61 25.76
N LYS A 310 22.53 0.37 26.62
CA LYS A 310 22.84 0.19 28.05
C LYS A 310 21.67 0.57 28.97
N THR A 311 20.77 1.42 28.46
CA THR A 311 19.58 1.88 29.21
C THR A 311 18.41 0.89 29.06
N SER A 312 17.36 1.07 29.86
CA SER A 312 16.13 0.26 29.70
C SER A 312 15.39 0.59 28.42
N PRO A 313 14.54 -0.31 27.90
CA PRO A 313 13.68 -0.03 26.72
C PRO A 313 12.84 1.25 26.88
N GLU A 314 12.25 1.47 28.06
CA GLU A 314 11.48 2.68 28.38
C GLU A 314 12.36 3.94 28.34
N GLY A 315 13.53 3.87 28.97
CA GLY A 315 14.51 4.97 28.95
C GLY A 315 14.99 5.30 27.54
N ALA A 316 15.15 4.29 26.68
CA ALA A 316 15.49 4.49 25.27
C ALA A 316 14.38 5.20 24.48
N VAL A 317 13.11 4.90 24.75
CA VAL A 317 11.97 5.59 24.14
C VAL A 317 11.87 7.03 24.63
N GLU A 318 11.97 7.25 25.95
CA GLU A 318 11.84 8.57 26.57
C GLU A 318 12.96 9.52 26.14
N SER A 319 14.20 9.04 26.06
CA SER A 319 15.34 9.82 25.58
C SER A 319 15.33 10.02 24.07
N GLY A 320 14.58 9.21 23.31
CA GLY A 320 14.57 9.20 21.87
C GLY A 320 15.69 8.37 21.24
N LEU A 321 16.39 7.54 22.02
CA LEU A 321 17.49 6.70 21.55
C LEU A 321 17.02 5.64 20.52
N THR A 322 15.75 5.25 20.51
CA THR A 322 15.20 4.31 19.52
C THR A 322 15.02 4.92 18.14
N ARG A 323 14.92 6.26 18.01
CA ARG A 323 14.62 6.94 16.74
C ARG A 323 15.69 6.79 15.66
N PRO A 324 16.99 6.86 15.94
CA PRO A 324 18.03 6.59 14.94
C PRO A 324 17.97 5.16 14.38
N PHE A 325 17.44 4.20 15.15
CA PHE A 325 17.31 2.81 14.74
C PHE A 325 15.98 2.49 14.05
N MET A 326 14.93 3.29 14.26
CA MET A 326 13.64 3.22 13.56
C MET A 326 13.16 4.63 13.23
N PRO A 327 13.58 5.20 12.09
CA PRO A 327 13.30 6.59 11.75
C PRO A 327 11.95 6.81 11.06
N HIS A 328 11.24 5.76 10.65
CA HIS A 328 9.96 5.85 9.93
C HIS A 328 8.73 5.55 10.80
N GLY A 329 7.54 5.70 10.24
CA GLY A 329 6.27 5.34 10.90
C GLY A 329 6.09 3.83 11.00
N LEU A 330 5.24 3.38 11.94
CA LEU A 330 4.88 1.95 12.08
C LEU A 330 4.09 1.43 10.89
N GLY A 331 3.46 2.30 10.11
CA GLY A 331 2.65 1.92 8.97
C GLY A 331 1.66 3.01 8.58
N HIS A 332 0.76 2.64 7.68
CA HIS A 332 -0.19 3.55 7.04
C HIS A 332 -1.47 2.83 6.62
N PHE A 333 -2.49 3.56 6.21
CA PHE A 333 -3.63 2.98 5.50
C PHE A 333 -3.18 2.36 4.18
N LEU A 334 -3.84 1.24 3.84
CA LEU A 334 -3.62 0.51 2.59
C LEU A 334 -4.97 0.33 1.86
N GLY A 335 -4.95 0.41 0.53
CA GLY A 335 -6.16 0.23 -0.28
C GLY A 335 -5.89 0.36 -1.77
N LEU A 336 -6.59 1.30 -2.41
CA LEU A 336 -6.40 1.67 -3.82
C LEU A 336 -5.06 2.38 -4.09
N GLN A 337 -4.44 2.88 -3.05
CA GLN A 337 -3.09 3.41 -3.05
C GLN A 337 -2.31 2.67 -1.95
N VAL A 338 -1.01 2.52 -2.15
CA VAL A 338 -0.13 1.92 -1.14
C VAL A 338 -0.17 2.76 0.13
N HIS A 339 0.22 4.00 0.06
CA HIS A 339 -0.05 4.98 1.10
C HIS A 339 -1.45 5.55 0.86
N ASP A 340 -2.49 4.88 1.41
CA ASP A 340 -3.87 5.30 1.15
C ASP A 340 -4.21 6.59 1.92
N VAL A 341 -5.21 7.29 1.42
CA VAL A 341 -5.56 8.65 1.84
C VAL A 341 -6.27 8.71 3.20
N GLY A 342 -6.28 9.91 3.80
CA GLY A 342 -7.07 10.19 5.00
C GLY A 342 -6.40 9.85 6.33
N GLY A 343 -5.13 9.43 6.36
CA GLY A 343 -4.43 9.01 7.58
C GLY A 343 -4.28 10.11 8.64
N HIS A 344 -4.26 11.37 8.24
CA HIS A 344 -4.18 12.53 9.13
C HIS A 344 -5.46 13.34 9.25
N GLN A 345 -6.56 12.91 8.60
CA GLN A 345 -7.81 13.63 8.72
C GLN A 345 -8.38 13.59 10.14
N SER A 346 -8.82 14.76 10.64
CA SER A 346 -9.47 14.88 11.96
C SER A 346 -10.98 14.60 11.91
N GLY A 347 -11.59 14.63 10.73
CA GLY A 347 -13.00 14.35 10.51
C GLY A 347 -13.38 14.20 9.04
N PRO A 348 -14.65 13.86 8.75
CA PRO A 348 -15.09 13.64 7.37
C PRO A 348 -15.04 14.91 6.52
N ASP A 349 -15.18 16.09 7.12
CA ASP A 349 -15.16 17.37 6.40
C ASP A 349 -13.73 17.91 6.18
N GLY A 350 -12.71 17.17 6.57
CA GLY A 350 -11.31 17.57 6.49
C GLY A 350 -10.70 17.88 7.85
N GLY A 351 -9.80 18.87 7.86
CA GLY A 351 -8.94 19.14 9.01
C GLY A 351 -7.79 18.14 9.11
N THR A 352 -6.77 18.50 9.88
CA THR A 352 -5.57 17.67 10.02
C THR A 352 -5.19 17.54 11.50
N THR A 353 -5.00 16.30 11.94
CA THR A 353 -4.32 15.98 13.19
C THR A 353 -2.88 15.59 12.83
N PRO A 354 -1.89 16.46 13.05
CA PRO A 354 -0.51 16.15 12.68
C PRO A 354 0.03 14.98 13.52
N PRO A 355 1.05 14.26 13.03
CA PRO A 355 1.74 13.28 13.83
C PRO A 355 2.44 13.95 15.02
N PRO A 356 2.73 13.21 16.12
CA PRO A 356 3.53 13.74 17.20
C PRO A 356 4.89 14.26 16.71
N ALA A 357 5.33 15.41 17.24
CA ALA A 357 6.55 16.09 16.76
C ALA A 357 7.82 15.21 16.81
N GLN A 358 7.89 14.27 17.75
CA GLN A 358 8.99 13.31 17.83
C GLN A 358 8.91 12.18 16.79
N TYR A 359 7.79 12.03 16.08
CA TYR A 359 7.55 11.02 15.05
C TYR A 359 7.00 11.63 13.75
N PRO A 360 7.75 12.55 13.11
CA PRO A 360 7.25 13.36 12.00
C PRO A 360 6.90 12.55 10.75
N PHE A 361 7.42 11.34 10.61
CA PHE A 361 7.20 10.45 9.46
C PHE A 361 6.06 9.45 9.68
N LEU A 362 5.36 9.50 10.82
CA LEU A 362 4.18 8.67 11.03
C LEU A 362 3.07 9.09 10.07
N ARG A 363 2.49 8.14 9.31
CA ARG A 363 1.51 8.43 8.24
C ARG A 363 0.05 8.35 8.69
N SER A 364 -0.22 7.96 9.93
CA SER A 364 -1.58 7.97 10.49
C SER A 364 -1.58 8.54 11.91
N SER A 365 -2.51 9.44 12.18
CA SER A 365 -2.79 9.99 13.51
C SER A 365 -4.23 9.72 13.95
N ARG A 366 -5.00 8.99 13.14
CA ARG A 366 -6.39 8.63 13.43
C ARG A 366 -6.50 7.58 14.53
N THR A 367 -7.70 7.52 15.13
CA THR A 367 -8.12 6.37 15.93
C THR A 367 -8.36 5.18 15.01
N ILE A 368 -7.94 4.01 15.44
CA ILE A 368 -8.15 2.74 14.75
C ILE A 368 -9.63 2.36 14.86
N GLU A 369 -10.23 1.96 13.74
CA GLU A 369 -11.65 1.58 13.67
C GLU A 369 -11.82 0.30 12.82
N GLU A 370 -12.98 -0.34 12.97
CA GLU A 370 -13.32 -1.54 12.20
C GLU A 370 -13.33 -1.29 10.69
N ASN A 371 -12.97 -2.30 9.93
CA ASN A 371 -12.88 -2.29 8.47
C ASN A 371 -11.80 -1.34 7.91
N GLN A 372 -10.93 -0.80 8.76
CA GLN A 372 -9.70 -0.17 8.30
C GLN A 372 -8.64 -1.22 8.01
N VAL A 373 -7.77 -0.92 7.06
CA VAL A 373 -6.64 -1.78 6.68
C VAL A 373 -5.36 -0.98 6.81
N PHE A 374 -4.39 -1.57 7.52
CA PHE A 374 -3.08 -0.95 7.79
C PHE A 374 -1.95 -1.87 7.36
N THR A 375 -0.80 -1.29 7.03
CA THR A 375 0.49 -1.95 7.17
C THR A 375 0.95 -1.89 8.62
N ILE A 376 1.64 -2.92 9.09
CA ILE A 376 2.34 -2.96 10.39
C ILE A 376 3.76 -3.42 10.11
N GLU A 377 4.69 -2.46 10.10
CA GLU A 377 6.03 -2.56 9.53
C GLU A 377 7.16 -2.11 10.50
N PRO A 378 7.26 -2.67 11.71
CA PRO A 378 8.41 -2.33 12.56
C PRO A 378 9.71 -2.67 11.86
N GLY A 379 10.72 -1.82 12.07
CA GLY A 379 12.06 -2.01 11.56
C GLY A 379 13.14 -1.64 12.57
N LEU A 380 14.35 -2.17 12.38
CA LEU A 380 15.55 -1.80 13.11
C LEU A 380 16.72 -1.74 12.14
N TYR A 381 17.35 -0.58 12.04
CA TYR A 381 18.35 -0.31 11.00
C TYR A 381 19.64 0.27 11.58
N PHE A 382 20.72 0.04 10.85
CA PHE A 382 22.06 0.57 11.13
C PHE A 382 22.48 1.56 10.04
N ILE A 383 21.74 2.71 9.98
CA ILE A 383 21.89 3.74 8.95
C ILE A 383 23.06 4.67 9.29
N ASP A 384 24.08 4.73 8.43
CA ASP A 384 25.34 5.45 8.68
C ASP A 384 25.14 6.90 9.13
N SER A 385 24.32 7.68 8.40
CA SER A 385 24.09 9.08 8.72
C SER A 385 23.45 9.29 10.11
N LEU A 386 22.47 8.45 10.47
CA LEU A 386 21.80 8.52 11.77
C LEU A 386 22.70 8.03 12.91
N LEU A 387 23.54 7.03 12.64
CA LEU A 387 24.52 6.56 13.61
C LEU A 387 25.63 7.59 13.87
N GLU A 388 26.08 8.32 12.85
CA GLU A 388 27.04 9.43 13.03
C GLU A 388 26.43 10.58 13.83
N GLU A 389 25.18 10.96 13.57
CA GLU A 389 24.44 11.94 14.39
C GLU A 389 24.31 11.46 15.84
N LEU A 390 23.99 10.18 16.05
CA LEU A 390 23.88 9.59 17.39
C LEU A 390 25.23 9.60 18.11
N LYS A 391 26.34 9.26 17.43
CA LYS A 391 27.71 9.34 17.98
C LYS A 391 28.08 10.76 18.44
N ALA A 392 27.60 11.78 17.74
CA ALA A 392 27.83 13.18 18.11
C ALA A 392 26.91 13.71 19.22
N SER A 393 25.90 12.91 19.62
CA SER A 393 24.91 13.31 20.62
C SER A 393 25.30 12.88 22.05
N PRO A 394 24.69 13.48 23.09
CA PRO A 394 24.87 12.99 24.48
C PRO A 394 24.42 11.53 24.68
N LEU A 395 23.57 11.00 23.83
CA LEU A 395 23.09 9.60 23.90
C LEU A 395 24.14 8.58 23.46
N ALA A 396 25.27 9.02 22.88
CA ALA A 396 26.35 8.14 22.45
C ALA A 396 26.89 7.23 23.57
N THR A 397 26.84 7.69 24.82
CA THR A 397 27.29 6.94 26.01
C THR A 397 26.40 5.77 26.37
N GLU A 398 25.14 5.81 25.93
CA GLU A 398 24.14 4.75 26.15
C GLU A 398 24.20 3.62 25.13
N VAL A 399 25.16 3.66 24.18
CA VAL A 399 25.26 2.70 23.08
C VAL A 399 26.54 1.84 23.24
N HIS A 400 26.44 0.57 22.96
CA HIS A 400 27.55 -0.35 22.76
C HIS A 400 27.99 -0.35 21.30
N TRP A 401 28.89 0.52 20.93
CA TRP A 401 29.30 0.74 19.53
C TRP A 401 29.91 -0.49 18.87
N GLU A 402 30.58 -1.37 19.61
CA GLU A 402 31.06 -2.65 19.08
C GLU A 402 29.93 -3.56 18.61
N LYS A 403 28.75 -3.49 19.24
CA LYS A 403 27.55 -4.22 18.80
C LYS A 403 26.94 -3.60 17.56
N VAL A 404 26.87 -2.28 17.50
CA VAL A 404 26.44 -1.55 16.30
C VAL A 404 27.30 -1.92 15.11
N GLU A 405 28.65 -1.87 15.25
CA GLU A 405 29.57 -2.20 14.15
C GLU A 405 29.46 -3.69 13.74
N ALA A 406 29.12 -4.59 14.66
CA ALA A 406 28.90 -6.01 14.34
C ALA A 406 27.64 -6.23 13.50
N PHE A 407 26.56 -5.44 13.71
CA PHE A 407 25.32 -5.56 12.96
C PHE A 407 25.28 -4.68 11.67
N ARG A 408 26.07 -3.61 11.60
CA ARG A 408 26.11 -2.65 10.49
C ARG A 408 26.24 -3.28 9.10
N PRO A 409 27.06 -4.35 8.87
CA PRO A 409 27.17 -5.00 7.55
C PRO A 409 25.89 -5.70 7.08
N TYR A 410 24.92 -5.94 7.99
CA TYR A 410 23.62 -6.53 7.67
C TYR A 410 22.58 -5.50 7.27
N GLY A 411 22.85 -4.21 7.44
CA GLY A 411 21.97 -3.08 7.08
C GLY A 411 20.80 -2.88 8.04
N GLY A 412 19.92 -3.84 8.18
CA GLY A 412 18.75 -3.75 9.04
C GLY A 412 17.73 -4.84 8.81
N VAL A 413 16.65 -4.79 9.58
CA VAL A 413 15.50 -5.69 9.48
C VAL A 413 14.21 -4.88 9.41
N ARG A 414 13.29 -5.26 8.53
CA ARG A 414 11.87 -4.87 8.50
C ARG A 414 11.03 -6.08 8.24
N ILE A 415 9.96 -6.22 9.01
CA ILE A 415 8.91 -7.22 8.79
C ILE A 415 7.59 -6.46 8.72
N GLU A 416 6.86 -6.66 7.64
CA GLU A 416 5.64 -5.91 7.34
C GLU A 416 4.54 -6.82 6.88
N ASP A 417 3.37 -6.66 7.49
CA ASP A 417 2.14 -7.34 7.12
C ASP A 417 0.99 -6.35 6.88
N ASN A 418 0.02 -6.77 6.09
CA ASN A 418 -1.23 -6.05 5.84
C ASN A 418 -2.35 -6.60 6.71
N ILE A 419 -2.93 -5.73 7.52
CA ILE A 419 -3.84 -6.11 8.60
C ILE A 419 -5.21 -5.46 8.42
N VAL A 420 -6.26 -6.28 8.38
CA VAL A 420 -7.66 -5.84 8.47
C VAL A 420 -8.07 -5.82 9.93
N VAL A 421 -8.65 -4.70 10.37
CA VAL A 421 -9.19 -4.55 11.73
C VAL A 421 -10.64 -5.00 11.75
N HIS A 422 -10.97 -5.97 12.62
CA HIS A 422 -12.34 -6.41 12.88
C HIS A 422 -12.73 -6.16 14.34
N ALA A 423 -14.03 -6.20 14.65
CA ALA A 423 -14.54 -6.03 16.01
C ALA A 423 -13.97 -7.04 17.01
N ALA A 424 -13.81 -8.29 16.58
CA ALA A 424 -13.42 -9.42 17.42
C ALA A 424 -11.96 -9.88 17.23
N GLY A 425 -11.12 -9.11 16.54
CA GLY A 425 -9.72 -9.46 16.28
C GLY A 425 -9.25 -8.93 14.95
N ASN A 426 -8.02 -9.27 14.56
CA ASN A 426 -7.40 -8.80 13.33
C ASN A 426 -7.21 -9.95 12.34
N GLU A 427 -7.36 -9.67 11.04
CA GLU A 427 -6.99 -10.58 9.97
C GLU A 427 -5.65 -10.13 9.37
N ASN A 428 -4.64 -10.98 9.43
CA ASN A 428 -3.36 -10.75 8.76
C ASN A 428 -3.42 -11.32 7.34
N LEU A 429 -3.46 -10.45 6.32
CA LEU A 429 -3.61 -10.85 4.92
C LEU A 429 -2.31 -11.42 4.33
N SER A 430 -1.16 -11.15 4.95
CA SER A 430 0.17 -11.49 4.45
C SER A 430 0.69 -12.84 4.97
N ARG A 431 -0.07 -13.51 5.87
CA ARG A 431 0.32 -14.81 6.46
C ARG A 431 -0.73 -15.88 6.22
N GLU A 432 -0.28 -17.08 5.82
CA GLU A 432 -1.17 -18.22 5.63
C GLU A 432 -1.78 -18.68 6.97
N GLY A 433 -3.08 -18.97 6.96
CA GLY A 433 -3.79 -19.53 8.13
C GLY A 433 -4.35 -18.51 9.12
N SER A 434 -4.23 -17.21 8.88
CA SER A 434 -4.74 -16.16 9.75
C SER A 434 -6.19 -15.75 9.46
N VAL A 435 -7.06 -16.69 9.06
CA VAL A 435 -8.50 -16.42 8.93
C VAL A 435 -9.09 -16.31 10.33
N PRO A 436 -9.82 -15.22 10.69
CA PRO A 436 -10.48 -15.11 11.99
C PRO A 436 -11.38 -16.31 12.22
N THR A 437 -11.33 -16.87 13.43
CA THR A 437 -12.26 -17.91 13.89
C THR A 437 -13.67 -17.33 13.90
N GLY A 438 -14.45 -17.56 12.84
CA GLY A 438 -15.80 -17.02 12.66
C GLY A 438 -16.26 -16.94 11.20
N PHE A 439 -15.34 -16.96 10.23
CA PHE A 439 -15.68 -17.11 8.83
C PHE A 439 -15.75 -18.60 8.47
N ASN A 440 -16.95 -19.13 8.22
CA ASN A 440 -17.13 -20.47 7.71
C ASN A 440 -16.32 -20.64 6.42
N LYS A 441 -15.46 -21.67 6.38
CA LYS A 441 -14.82 -22.16 5.17
C LYS A 441 -15.90 -22.35 4.11
N VAL A 442 -15.88 -21.51 3.08
CA VAL A 442 -16.56 -21.85 1.84
C VAL A 442 -15.84 -23.10 1.31
N THR A 443 -16.54 -24.23 1.35
CA THR A 443 -16.07 -25.53 0.91
C THR A 443 -15.48 -25.42 -0.48
N GLU A 444 -14.21 -25.77 -0.62
CA GLU A 444 -13.61 -26.12 -1.91
C GLU A 444 -14.43 -27.23 -2.53
N THR A 445 -15.21 -26.89 -3.54
CA THR A 445 -15.81 -27.87 -4.43
C THR A 445 -14.69 -28.38 -5.34
N THR A 446 -14.14 -29.52 -4.99
CA THR A 446 -13.26 -30.30 -5.88
C THR A 446 -14.00 -30.61 -7.17
N VAL A 447 -13.65 -29.91 -8.24
CA VAL A 447 -14.01 -30.31 -9.58
C VAL A 447 -13.03 -31.42 -9.99
N THR A 448 -13.51 -32.67 -9.91
CA THR A 448 -12.86 -33.81 -10.53
C THR A 448 -12.95 -33.67 -12.04
N PRO A 449 -11.86 -33.79 -12.80
CA PRO A 449 -11.95 -33.85 -14.25
C PRO A 449 -12.60 -35.18 -14.64
N SER A 450 -13.73 -35.12 -15.32
CA SER A 450 -14.31 -36.28 -16.03
C SER A 450 -13.48 -36.52 -17.30
N ASN A 451 -13.11 -37.76 -17.51
CA ASN A 451 -12.43 -38.35 -18.67
C ASN A 451 -13.04 -37.97 -20.02
#